data_76ff9abed9782f1c7898aeb54f5ec923
#
_entry.id   76ff9abed9782f1c7898aeb54f5ec923
#
_cell.length_a   1.000
_cell.length_b   1.000
_cell.length_c   1.000
_cell.angle_alpha   90.00
_cell.angle_beta   90.00
_cell.angle_gamma   90.00
#
_symmetry.space_group_name_H-M   'P 1'
#
loop_
_entity.id
_entity.type
_entity.pdbx_description
1 polymer ?
#
loop_
_entity_poly.entity_id
_entity_poly.type
_entity_poly.pdbx_seq_one_letter_code
_entity_poly.pdbx_strand_id
1 'polypeptide(L)' 'MATEEINVRIVDQSEKGLKVSYLGKYVWLPKSEIERMVRDANHAVITIPFWLYNKHWD' A
#
# COMPACT_ATOMS: atom_id res chain seq x y z
N MET A 1 8.89 12.85 8.80
CA MET A 1 7.57 12.83 8.16
C MET A 1 6.73 11.69 8.68
N ALA A 2 5.42 11.90 8.81
CA ALA A 2 4.54 10.85 9.29
C ALA A 2 4.32 9.79 8.22
N THR A 3 4.37 8.54 8.64
CA THR A 3 4.09 7.39 7.78
C THR A 3 3.07 6.49 8.45
N GLU A 4 2.44 5.65 7.65
CA GLU A 4 1.54 4.59 8.13
C GLU A 4 2.10 3.25 7.67
N GLU A 5 2.06 2.29 8.58
CA GLU A 5 2.41 0.91 8.28
C GLU A 5 1.13 0.09 8.27
N ILE A 6 0.80 -0.50 7.13
CA ILE A 6 -0.45 -1.23 6.97
C ILE A 6 -0.19 -2.62 6.38
N ASN A 7 -0.98 -3.58 6.83
CA ASN A 7 -0.93 -4.94 6.32
C ASN A 7 -1.99 -5.09 5.26
N VAL A 8 -1.58 -5.19 4.00
CA VAL A 8 -2.48 -5.21 2.85
C VAL A 8 -2.40 -6.55 2.13
N ARG A 9 -3.46 -6.85 1.38
CA ARG A 9 -3.45 -7.95 0.44
C ARG A 9 -3.06 -7.41 -0.93
N ILE A 10 -2.10 -8.06 -1.59
CA ILE A 10 -1.70 -7.68 -2.94
C ILE A 10 -2.65 -8.35 -3.91
N VAL A 11 -3.33 -7.56 -4.72
CA VAL A 11 -4.33 -8.03 -5.68
C VAL A 11 -3.78 -8.05 -7.09
N ASP A 12 -2.98 -7.06 -7.44
CA ASP A 12 -2.41 -6.94 -8.78
C ASP A 12 -1.19 -6.02 -8.70
N GLN A 13 -0.42 -5.99 -9.76
CA GLN A 13 0.70 -5.07 -9.83
C GLN A 13 1.04 -4.75 -11.27
N SER A 14 1.59 -3.58 -11.46
CA SER A 14 2.14 -3.13 -12.73
C SER A 14 3.59 -2.69 -12.51
N GLU A 15 4.23 -2.20 -13.55
CA GLU A 15 5.60 -1.73 -13.45
C GLU A 15 5.76 -0.63 -12.40
N LYS A 16 4.79 0.29 -12.33
CA LYS A 16 4.87 1.48 -11.45
C LYS A 16 3.88 1.48 -10.31
N GLY A 17 2.97 0.53 -10.26
CA GLY A 17 1.90 0.53 -9.28
C GLY A 17 1.68 -0.82 -8.63
N LEU A 18 1.12 -0.78 -7.43
CA LEU A 18 0.73 -1.96 -6.68
C LEU A 18 -0.74 -1.81 -6.30
N LYS A 19 -1.56 -2.77 -6.73
CA LYS A 19 -2.98 -2.77 -6.35
C LYS A 19 -3.14 -3.58 -5.08
N VAL A 20 -3.65 -2.94 -4.06
CA VAL A 20 -3.81 -3.54 -2.74
C VAL A 20 -5.25 -3.48 -2.28
N SER A 21 -5.60 -4.43 -1.42
CA SER A 21 -6.90 -4.44 -0.73
C SER A 21 -6.64 -4.20 0.75
N TYR A 22 -7.30 -3.20 1.29
CA TYR A 22 -7.20 -2.84 2.70
C TYR A 22 -8.49 -2.18 3.16
N LEU A 23 -9.01 -2.61 4.30
CA LEU A 23 -10.27 -2.11 4.87
C LEU A 23 -11.44 -2.14 3.86
N GLY A 24 -11.51 -3.22 3.06
CA GLY A 24 -12.58 -3.42 2.10
C GLY A 24 -12.49 -2.56 0.85
N LYS A 25 -11.36 -1.96 0.58
CA LYS A 25 -11.18 -1.05 -0.54
C LYS A 25 -9.97 -1.48 -1.39
N TYR A 26 -10.12 -1.42 -2.72
CA TYR A 26 -9.04 -1.70 -3.66
C TYR A 26 -8.44 -0.37 -4.11
N VAL A 27 -7.13 -0.25 -3.99
CA VAL A 27 -6.43 0.99 -4.31
C VAL A 27 -5.14 0.68 -5.05
N TRP A 28 -4.86 1.46 -6.10
CA TRP A 28 -3.56 1.44 -6.77
C TRP A 28 -2.64 2.43 -6.07
N LEU A 29 -1.53 1.93 -5.57
CA LEU A 29 -0.51 2.75 -4.93
C LEU A 29 0.72 2.84 -5.84
N PRO A 30 1.30 4.04 -6.03
CA PRO A 30 2.53 4.15 -6.78
C PRO A 30 3.69 3.50 -6.02
N LYS A 31 4.42 2.61 -6.67
CA LYS A 31 5.54 1.92 -6.03
C LYS A 31 6.58 2.89 -5.49
N SER A 32 6.76 4.03 -6.16
CA SER A 32 7.73 5.03 -5.73
C SER A 32 7.41 5.64 -4.37
N GLU A 33 6.15 5.59 -3.93
CA GLU A 33 5.72 6.13 -2.64
C GLU A 33 5.71 5.08 -1.54
N ILE A 34 5.91 3.82 -1.86
CA ILE A 34 6.01 2.76 -0.86
C ILE A 34 7.44 2.76 -0.35
N GLU A 35 7.63 3.22 0.90
CA GLU A 35 8.95 3.38 1.48
C GLU A 35 9.57 2.07 1.92
N ARG A 36 8.73 1.12 2.33
CA ARG A 36 9.18 -0.19 2.75
C ARG A 36 8.07 -1.20 2.50
N MET A 37 8.45 -2.39 2.11
CA MET A 37 7.51 -3.49 1.93
C MET A 37 8.14 -4.79 2.42
N VAL A 38 7.44 -5.48 3.31
CA VAL A 38 7.79 -6.83 3.76
C VAL A 38 6.68 -7.75 3.29
N ARG A 39 7.00 -8.54 2.27
CA ARG A 39 6.00 -9.38 1.60
C ARG A 39 5.99 -10.79 2.16
N ASP A 40 4.78 -11.35 2.32
CA ASP A 40 4.58 -12.74 2.70
C ASP A 40 3.39 -13.28 1.89
N ALA A 41 3.69 -14.13 0.90
CA ALA A 41 2.69 -14.67 -0.04
C ALA A 41 1.88 -13.53 -0.70
N ASN A 42 0.57 -13.50 -0.49
CA ASN A 42 -0.31 -12.48 -1.09
C ASN A 42 -0.49 -11.25 -0.21
N HIS A 43 0.16 -11.21 0.94
CA HIS A 43 0.06 -10.08 1.87
C HIS A 43 1.39 -9.37 1.97
N ALA A 44 1.34 -8.11 2.36
CA ALA A 44 2.54 -7.34 2.62
C ALA A 44 2.26 -6.30 3.69
N VAL A 45 3.25 -6.07 4.54
CA VAL A 45 3.25 -4.91 5.43
C VAL A 45 4.00 -3.83 4.68
N ILE A 46 3.30 -2.76 4.35
CA ILE A 46 3.88 -1.64 3.60
C ILE A 46 3.88 -0.39 4.45
N THR A 47 4.93 0.42 4.26
CA THR A 47 5.05 1.73 4.89
C THR A 47 4.87 2.77 3.82
N ILE A 48 3.87 3.62 3.97
CA ILE A 48 3.53 4.67 3.02
C ILE A 48 3.42 6.01 3.73
N PRO A 49 3.59 7.13 3.00
CA PRO A 49 3.39 8.44 3.59
C PRO A 49 1.97 8.62 4.10
N PHE A 50 1.81 9.33 5.20
CA PHE A 50 0.51 9.54 5.80
C PHE A 50 -0.48 10.23 4.85
N TRP A 51 0.01 11.17 4.02
CA TRP A 51 -0.86 11.84 3.06
C TRP A 51 -1.47 10.87 2.05
N LEU A 52 -0.71 9.84 1.65
CA LEU A 52 -1.21 8.82 0.72
C LEU A 52 -2.25 7.93 1.40
N TYR A 53 -2.01 7.58 2.65
CA TYR A 53 -2.97 6.82 3.44
C TYR A 53 -4.29 7.61 3.57
N ASN A 54 -4.21 8.87 3.96
CA ASN A 54 -5.39 9.72 4.12
C ASN A 54 -6.16 9.90 2.82
N LYS A 55 -5.46 10.01 1.71
CA LYS A 55 -6.10 10.18 0.41
C LYS A 55 -7.06 9.04 0.08
N HIS A 56 -6.74 7.83 0.52
CA HIS A 56 -7.48 6.63 0.13
C HIS A 56 -8.31 6.02 1.24
N TRP A 57 -7.92 6.16 2.48
CA TRP A 57 -8.57 5.45 3.59
C TRP A 57 -9.06 6.34 4.72
N ASP A 58 -8.91 7.60 4.61
CA ASP A 58 -9.44 8.49 5.63
C ASP A 58 -10.76 9.16 5.19
#